data_fa4a8bf72d1d01bd128f2d5fd7afa263
#
_entry.id   fa4a8bf72d1d01bd128f2d5fd7afa263
#
_cell.length_a   1.000
_cell.length_b   1.000
_cell.length_c   1.000
_cell.angle_alpha   90.00
_cell.angle_beta   90.00
_cell.angle_gamma   90.00
#
_symmetry.space_group_name_H-M   'P 1'
#
loop_
_entity.id
_entity.type
_entity.pdbx_description
1 polymer ?
#
loop_
_entity_poly.entity_id
_entity_poly.type
_entity_poly.pdbx_seq_one_letter_code
_entity_poly.pdbx_strand_id
1 'polypeptide(L)'
;MFNNYLFKKTLKSEIRLNAILYFIKINFSILKESLSKDSDLILAFIQLIKNYNIPISKNFESVLIKIHEGAIPEIELSEIITPSSEFNKYIKNVVLGPQLSDGFILEDNYSMLERRFKIYLRQIETRMSLVFFIGVFFPLGLCFLIMFYRTMLNISFFFLPFFFLLINGLFKNLIKNEGFLFGLLNNYKKIEKRKFSEFTYFLKNFAYQLQENSSPELAFLNAYSASNTQLELLQSPLKKQITSLTNLSNTFVEMLNLLKQRMKSIRYYLIIDIIKELVNNNAYNSSEKIFVILKIISTHQKLEKKLDTIMKGEKFKVFLFLFLLPTIIGTIGGMFPIFTLLVENLELAEMLNPQNLLELIFSLDFFLIYLILLICILISAFFFLKAINTVRINACLTLISIIYSLLFSFSFFSAINFL
;
A
#
# COMPACT_ATOMS: atom_id res chain seq x y z
N MET A 1 20.84 -2.01 -12.18
CA MET A 1 19.54 -1.36 -12.49
C MET A 1 18.48 -2.32 -13.03
N PHE A 2 18.81 -3.21 -13.96
CA PHE A 2 17.85 -4.15 -14.58
C PHE A 2 17.20 -5.12 -13.57
N ASN A 3 17.94 -5.71 -12.64
CA ASN A 3 17.41 -6.60 -11.61
C ASN A 3 16.42 -5.92 -10.64
N ASN A 4 16.58 -4.62 -10.36
CA ASN A 4 15.64 -3.87 -9.53
C ASN A 4 14.30 -3.57 -10.24
N TYR A 5 14.32 -3.48 -11.56
CA TYR A 5 13.11 -3.23 -12.36
C TYR A 5 12.25 -4.49 -12.49
N LEU A 6 12.88 -5.64 -12.75
CA LEU A 6 12.22 -6.95 -12.78
C LEU A 6 11.66 -7.34 -11.41
N PHE A 7 12.40 -7.13 -10.33
CA PHE A 7 11.95 -7.39 -8.96
C PHE A 7 10.76 -6.50 -8.56
N LYS A 8 10.77 -5.23 -8.98
CA LYS A 8 9.65 -4.29 -8.73
C LYS A 8 8.41 -4.65 -9.53
N LYS A 9 8.57 -5.23 -10.72
CA LYS A 9 7.49 -5.68 -11.60
C LYS A 9 6.83 -6.97 -11.06
N THR A 10 7.61 -7.93 -10.59
CA THR A 10 7.12 -9.18 -9.98
C THR A 10 6.41 -8.90 -8.65
N LEU A 11 6.97 -8.06 -7.79
CA LEU A 11 6.35 -7.66 -6.53
C LEU A 11 5.00 -6.96 -6.75
N LYS A 12 4.92 -6.06 -7.74
CA LYS A 12 3.68 -5.36 -8.08
C LYS A 12 2.60 -6.30 -8.61
N SER A 13 2.98 -7.36 -9.33
CA SER A 13 2.06 -8.40 -9.80
C SER A 13 1.58 -9.31 -8.66
N GLU A 14 2.43 -9.69 -7.72
CA GLU A 14 2.07 -10.44 -6.51
C GLU A 14 1.00 -9.71 -5.69
N ILE A 15 1.25 -8.44 -5.40
CA ILE A 15 0.34 -7.56 -4.66
C ILE A 15 -1.03 -7.50 -5.32
N ARG A 16 -1.04 -7.27 -6.63
CA ARG A 16 -2.26 -7.16 -7.42
C ARG A 16 -3.04 -8.48 -7.42
N LEU A 17 -2.35 -9.59 -7.54
CA LEU A 17 -2.94 -10.91 -7.55
C LEU A 17 -3.57 -11.27 -6.19
N ASN A 18 -2.88 -10.99 -5.09
CA ASN A 18 -3.39 -11.20 -3.73
C ASN A 18 -4.66 -10.40 -3.45
N ALA A 19 -4.71 -9.15 -3.92
CA ALA A 19 -5.90 -8.31 -3.76
C ALA A 19 -7.09 -8.80 -4.60
N ILE A 20 -6.83 -9.40 -5.77
CA ILE A 20 -7.86 -9.97 -6.65
C ILE A 20 -8.31 -11.34 -6.14
N LEU A 21 -7.44 -12.12 -5.53
CA LEU A 21 -7.70 -13.47 -5.03
C LEU A 21 -8.98 -13.55 -4.17
N TYR A 22 -9.23 -12.52 -3.37
CA TYR A 22 -10.43 -12.47 -2.54
C TYR A 22 -11.73 -12.45 -3.39
N PHE A 23 -11.77 -11.64 -4.43
CA PHE A 23 -12.92 -11.58 -5.35
C PHE A 23 -13.05 -12.87 -6.16
N ILE A 24 -11.93 -13.48 -6.55
CA ILE A 24 -11.91 -14.78 -7.21
C ILE A 24 -12.52 -15.84 -6.30
N LYS A 25 -12.17 -15.88 -5.02
CA LYS A 25 -12.74 -16.81 -4.04
C LYS A 25 -14.25 -16.65 -3.92
N ILE A 26 -14.74 -15.40 -3.80
CA ILE A 26 -16.20 -15.15 -3.72
C ILE A 26 -16.89 -15.61 -5.00
N ASN A 27 -16.37 -15.22 -6.15
CA ASN A 27 -16.99 -15.55 -7.42
C ASN A 27 -17.00 -17.07 -7.65
N PHE A 28 -15.91 -17.74 -7.32
CA PHE A 28 -15.83 -19.20 -7.41
C PHE A 28 -16.76 -19.92 -6.43
N SER A 29 -16.95 -19.40 -5.20
CA SER A 29 -17.92 -19.98 -4.26
C SER A 29 -19.35 -19.86 -4.77
N ILE A 30 -19.71 -18.71 -5.36
CA ILE A 30 -21.03 -18.51 -5.99
C ILE A 30 -21.22 -19.46 -7.18
N LEU A 31 -20.19 -19.58 -8.01
CA LEU A 31 -20.21 -20.44 -9.17
C LEU A 31 -20.33 -21.92 -8.74
N LYS A 32 -19.63 -22.34 -7.71
CA LYS A 32 -19.74 -23.68 -7.13
C LYS A 32 -21.16 -24.01 -6.65
N GLU A 33 -21.85 -23.05 -6.05
CA GLU A 33 -23.25 -23.24 -5.61
C GLU A 33 -24.22 -23.38 -6.80
N SER A 34 -23.90 -22.78 -7.93
CA SER A 34 -24.75 -22.80 -9.14
C SER A 34 -24.47 -23.99 -10.06
N LEU A 35 -23.33 -24.66 -9.90
CA LEU A 35 -22.96 -25.82 -10.72
C LEU A 35 -23.70 -27.08 -10.25
N SER A 36 -24.12 -27.90 -11.24
CA SER A 36 -24.63 -29.25 -10.98
C SER A 36 -23.51 -30.11 -10.34
N LYS A 37 -23.90 -31.14 -9.56
CA LYS A 37 -22.94 -32.05 -8.93
C LYS A 37 -22.01 -32.78 -9.91
N ASP A 38 -22.38 -32.87 -11.17
CA ASP A 38 -21.64 -33.57 -12.22
C ASP A 38 -20.75 -32.63 -13.08
N SER A 39 -20.73 -31.33 -12.77
CA SER A 39 -19.90 -30.38 -13.51
C SER A 39 -18.48 -30.32 -12.95
N ASP A 40 -17.52 -30.26 -13.85
CA ASP A 40 -16.09 -30.13 -13.49
C ASP A 40 -15.78 -28.77 -12.87
N LEU A 41 -15.64 -28.76 -11.54
CA LEU A 41 -15.31 -27.56 -10.77
C LEU A 41 -13.96 -26.94 -11.16
N ILE A 42 -13.02 -27.78 -11.58
CA ILE A 42 -11.68 -27.32 -11.97
C ILE A 42 -11.76 -26.58 -13.30
N LEU A 43 -12.50 -27.13 -14.25
CA LEU A 43 -12.73 -26.47 -15.54
C LEU A 43 -13.47 -25.14 -15.36
N ALA A 44 -14.49 -25.11 -14.52
CA ALA A 44 -15.23 -23.90 -14.18
C ALA A 44 -14.32 -22.82 -13.53
N PHE A 45 -13.41 -23.22 -12.65
CA PHE A 45 -12.42 -22.33 -12.05
C PHE A 45 -11.45 -21.75 -13.09
N ILE A 46 -10.95 -22.59 -14.00
CA ILE A 46 -10.06 -22.16 -15.08
C ILE A 46 -10.77 -21.17 -16.01
N GLN A 47 -12.00 -21.44 -16.40
CA GLN A 47 -12.81 -20.54 -17.22
C GLN A 47 -13.09 -19.21 -16.51
N LEU A 48 -13.38 -19.25 -15.21
CA LEU A 48 -13.59 -18.06 -14.41
C LEU A 48 -12.37 -17.12 -14.46
N ILE A 49 -11.17 -17.65 -14.23
CA ILE A 49 -9.95 -16.83 -14.22
C ILE A 49 -9.56 -16.35 -15.63
N LYS A 50 -9.78 -17.16 -16.65
CA LYS A 50 -9.59 -16.77 -18.04
C LYS A 50 -10.35 -15.48 -18.38
N ASN A 51 -11.57 -15.34 -17.88
CA ASN A 51 -12.45 -14.20 -18.16
C ASN A 51 -12.01 -12.90 -17.48
N TYR A 52 -11.08 -12.95 -16.50
CA TYR A 52 -10.54 -11.76 -15.88
C TYR A 52 -9.45 -11.12 -16.76
N ASN A 53 -9.48 -9.80 -16.89
CA ASN A 53 -8.42 -9.09 -17.59
C ASN A 53 -7.22 -8.80 -16.67
N ILE A 54 -6.53 -9.86 -16.25
CA ILE A 54 -5.32 -9.82 -15.43
C ILE A 54 -4.17 -10.51 -16.16
N PRO A 55 -2.91 -10.16 -15.88
CA PRO A 55 -1.78 -10.76 -16.61
C PRO A 55 -1.73 -12.29 -16.57
N ILE A 56 -2.22 -12.89 -15.47
CA ILE A 56 -2.23 -14.34 -15.30
C ILE A 56 -3.33 -15.04 -16.10
N SER A 57 -4.36 -14.34 -16.55
CA SER A 57 -5.46 -14.93 -17.33
C SER A 57 -4.97 -15.62 -18.59
N LYS A 58 -3.90 -15.12 -19.20
CA LYS A 58 -3.26 -15.74 -20.37
C LYS A 58 -2.71 -17.15 -20.07
N ASN A 59 -2.20 -17.37 -18.86
CA ASN A 59 -1.72 -18.70 -18.45
C ASN A 59 -2.89 -19.67 -18.32
N PHE A 60 -4.04 -19.21 -17.80
CA PHE A 60 -5.25 -20.02 -17.72
C PHE A 60 -5.90 -20.26 -19.08
N GLU A 61 -5.74 -19.33 -20.01
CA GLU A 61 -6.17 -19.54 -21.40
C GLU A 61 -5.33 -20.63 -22.09
N SER A 62 -4.02 -20.64 -21.90
CA SER A 62 -3.16 -21.72 -22.44
C SER A 62 -3.47 -23.08 -21.81
N VAL A 63 -3.78 -23.13 -20.53
CA VAL A 63 -4.21 -24.36 -19.86
C VAL A 63 -5.54 -24.87 -20.44
N LEU A 64 -6.48 -23.97 -20.69
CA LEU A 64 -7.75 -24.35 -21.30
C LEU A 64 -7.56 -24.97 -22.69
N ILE A 65 -6.66 -24.42 -23.51
CA ILE A 65 -6.33 -24.99 -24.84
C ILE A 65 -5.78 -26.41 -24.69
N LYS A 66 -4.81 -26.62 -23.76
CA LYS A 66 -4.24 -27.96 -23.53
C LYS A 66 -5.30 -28.97 -23.04
N ILE A 67 -6.24 -28.53 -22.19
CA ILE A 67 -7.36 -29.40 -21.76
C ILE A 67 -8.23 -29.79 -22.95
N HIS A 68 -8.50 -28.89 -23.88
CA HIS A 68 -9.23 -29.22 -25.13
C HIS A 68 -8.43 -30.18 -26.03
N GLU A 69 -7.09 -30.21 -25.89
CA GLU A 69 -6.22 -31.16 -26.58
C GLU A 69 -6.12 -32.52 -25.84
N GLY A 70 -6.83 -32.68 -24.71
CA GLY A 70 -6.90 -33.92 -23.96
C GLY A 70 -6.01 -33.99 -22.71
N ALA A 71 -5.40 -32.88 -22.30
CA ALA A 71 -4.63 -32.85 -21.06
C ALA A 71 -5.52 -32.90 -19.81
N ILE A 72 -5.05 -33.49 -18.74
CA ILE A 72 -5.76 -33.65 -17.47
C ILE A 72 -5.81 -32.29 -16.74
N PRO A 73 -7.00 -31.74 -16.43
CA PRO A 73 -7.15 -30.40 -15.84
C PRO A 73 -6.39 -30.21 -14.52
N GLU A 74 -6.36 -31.23 -13.65
CA GLU A 74 -5.69 -31.21 -12.36
C GLU A 74 -4.17 -31.04 -12.49
N ILE A 75 -3.57 -31.74 -13.44
CA ILE A 75 -2.13 -31.70 -13.70
C ILE A 75 -1.75 -30.32 -14.21
N GLU A 76 -2.40 -29.86 -15.26
CA GLU A 76 -2.11 -28.56 -15.87
C GLU A 76 -2.33 -27.39 -14.90
N LEU A 77 -3.37 -27.45 -14.08
CA LEU A 77 -3.63 -26.43 -13.08
C LEU A 77 -2.56 -26.44 -11.95
N SER A 78 -2.07 -27.60 -11.55
CA SER A 78 -1.04 -27.74 -10.51
C SER A 78 0.33 -27.20 -10.93
N GLU A 79 0.61 -27.18 -12.23
CA GLU A 79 1.84 -26.65 -12.82
C GLU A 79 1.89 -25.14 -12.90
N ILE A 80 0.76 -24.46 -12.74
CA ILE A 80 0.71 -22.99 -12.75
C ILE A 80 1.43 -22.42 -11.53
N ILE A 81 2.57 -21.78 -11.77
CA ILE A 81 3.29 -21.01 -10.75
C ILE A 81 2.99 -19.53 -10.91
N THR A 82 2.43 -18.93 -9.87
CA THR A 82 2.13 -17.50 -9.84
C THR A 82 3.09 -16.76 -8.91
N PRO A 83 3.25 -15.44 -9.06
CA PRO A 83 4.05 -14.65 -8.13
C PRO A 83 3.50 -14.62 -6.69
N SER A 84 2.28 -15.11 -6.45
CA SER A 84 1.62 -15.12 -5.15
C SER A 84 1.63 -16.51 -4.54
N SER A 85 2.33 -16.67 -3.42
CA SER A 85 2.31 -17.93 -2.65
C SER A 85 0.92 -18.30 -2.12
N GLU A 86 0.08 -17.30 -1.79
CA GLU A 86 -1.30 -17.53 -1.34
C GLU A 86 -2.20 -18.00 -2.47
N PHE A 87 -2.03 -17.41 -3.66
CA PHE A 87 -2.78 -17.84 -4.84
C PHE A 87 -2.42 -19.26 -5.23
N ASN A 88 -1.13 -19.61 -5.19
CA ASN A 88 -0.66 -20.97 -5.47
C ASN A 88 -1.23 -21.99 -4.46
N LYS A 89 -1.29 -21.64 -3.18
CA LYS A 89 -1.95 -22.48 -2.16
C LYS A 89 -3.44 -22.65 -2.44
N TYR A 90 -4.10 -21.59 -2.89
CA TYR A 90 -5.52 -21.65 -3.23
C TYR A 90 -5.78 -22.56 -4.46
N ILE A 91 -4.97 -22.45 -5.50
CA ILE A 91 -5.03 -23.36 -6.66
C ILE A 91 -4.90 -24.82 -6.22
N LYS A 92 -3.87 -25.13 -5.40
CA LYS A 92 -3.68 -26.49 -4.88
C LYS A 92 -4.89 -27.00 -4.11
N ASN A 93 -5.53 -26.14 -3.32
CA ASN A 93 -6.74 -26.52 -2.58
C ASN A 93 -7.94 -26.77 -3.54
N VAL A 94 -8.03 -26.04 -4.65
CA VAL A 94 -9.05 -26.29 -5.68
C VAL A 94 -8.81 -27.63 -6.38
N VAL A 95 -7.53 -27.95 -6.67
CA VAL A 95 -7.14 -29.23 -7.31
C VAL A 95 -7.35 -30.43 -6.39
N LEU A 96 -7.04 -30.31 -5.08
CA LEU A 96 -7.18 -31.39 -4.10
C LEU A 96 -8.64 -31.77 -3.82
N GLY A 97 -9.57 -31.04 -4.40
CA GLY A 97 -10.93 -31.49 -4.59
C GLY A 97 -11.91 -31.28 -3.45
N PRO A 98 -13.08 -31.88 -3.59
CA PRO A 98 -14.28 -31.63 -2.79
C PRO A 98 -14.23 -32.14 -1.34
N GLN A 99 -13.14 -32.73 -0.89
CA GLN A 99 -12.98 -33.23 0.48
C GLN A 99 -12.82 -32.12 1.53
N LEU A 100 -12.54 -30.90 1.13
CA LEU A 100 -12.63 -29.72 2.01
C LEU A 100 -14.08 -29.22 1.98
N SER A 101 -14.91 -30.03 2.66
CA SER A 101 -16.30 -29.80 2.97
C SER A 101 -16.65 -28.36 3.33
N ASP A 102 -17.75 -27.88 2.82
CA ASP A 102 -18.83 -27.05 3.39
C ASP A 102 -18.53 -25.97 4.45
N GLY A 103 -17.31 -25.83 4.93
CA GLY A 103 -16.91 -24.87 5.94
C GLY A 103 -16.34 -23.55 5.42
N PHE A 104 -16.30 -23.29 4.12
CA PHE A 104 -15.93 -21.97 3.57
C PHE A 104 -17.15 -21.03 3.52
N ILE A 105 -17.92 -21.01 4.60
CA ILE A 105 -18.99 -20.05 4.80
C ILE A 105 -18.37 -18.65 4.78
N LEU A 106 -18.98 -17.77 4.03
CA LEU A 106 -18.60 -16.35 3.88
C LEU A 106 -18.39 -15.61 5.23
N GLU A 107 -18.94 -16.13 6.32
CA GLU A 107 -18.79 -15.59 7.68
C GLU A 107 -17.41 -15.83 8.29
N ASP A 108 -16.78 -16.97 8.07
CA ASP A 108 -15.42 -17.24 8.56
C ASP A 108 -14.35 -16.39 7.85
N ASN A 109 -14.56 -16.06 6.61
CA ASN A 109 -13.69 -15.15 5.86
C ASN A 109 -13.68 -13.74 6.42
N TYR A 110 -14.71 -13.33 7.13
CA TYR A 110 -14.88 -11.99 7.69
C TYR A 110 -13.99 -11.78 8.92
N SER A 111 -14.04 -12.72 9.86
CA SER A 111 -13.18 -12.72 11.05
C SER A 111 -11.70 -12.89 10.67
N MET A 112 -11.40 -13.72 9.67
CA MET A 112 -10.07 -13.90 9.13
C MET A 112 -9.52 -12.62 8.49
N LEU A 113 -10.32 -11.89 7.71
CA LEU A 113 -9.90 -10.67 7.05
C LEU A 113 -9.55 -9.57 8.08
N GLU A 114 -10.38 -9.42 9.10
CA GLU A 114 -10.13 -8.46 10.17
C GLU A 114 -8.89 -8.84 11.00
N ARG A 115 -8.72 -10.13 11.31
CA ARG A 115 -7.53 -10.66 12.02
C ARG A 115 -6.26 -10.44 11.20
N ARG A 116 -6.26 -10.76 9.90
CA ARG A 116 -5.12 -10.53 8.99
C ARG A 116 -4.80 -9.05 8.89
N PHE A 117 -5.81 -8.20 8.84
CA PHE A 117 -5.62 -6.75 8.82
C PHE A 117 -4.98 -6.23 10.12
N LYS A 118 -5.41 -6.71 11.29
CA LYS A 118 -4.79 -6.35 12.57
C LYS A 118 -3.31 -6.77 12.61
N ILE A 119 -3.00 -7.98 12.13
CA ILE A 119 -1.61 -8.45 12.03
C ILE A 119 -0.80 -7.55 11.08
N TYR A 120 -1.36 -7.20 9.94
CA TYR A 120 -0.72 -6.30 8.97
C TYR A 120 -0.47 -4.90 9.54
N LEU A 121 -1.45 -4.30 10.22
CA LEU A 121 -1.28 -3.00 10.89
C LEU A 121 -0.14 -3.05 11.90
N ARG A 122 -0.14 -4.06 12.77
CA ARG A 122 0.92 -4.24 13.77
C ARG A 122 2.30 -4.39 13.13
N GLN A 123 2.39 -5.11 12.01
CA GLN A 123 3.64 -5.24 11.28
C GLN A 123 4.12 -3.92 10.67
N ILE A 124 3.22 -3.11 10.12
CA ILE A 124 3.56 -1.77 9.60
C ILE A 124 4.03 -0.89 10.75
N GLU A 125 3.28 -0.78 11.84
CA GLU A 125 3.65 0.02 13.00
C GLU A 125 5.03 -0.36 13.55
N THR A 126 5.27 -1.66 13.78
CA THR A 126 6.56 -2.15 14.28
C THR A 126 7.71 -1.81 13.34
N ARG A 127 7.52 -1.98 12.03
CA ARG A 127 8.57 -1.71 11.04
C ARG A 127 8.82 -0.23 10.84
N MET A 128 7.76 0.59 10.81
CA MET A 128 7.92 2.04 10.76
C MET A 128 8.63 2.55 12.02
N SER A 129 8.24 2.08 13.20
CA SER A 129 8.91 2.42 14.45
C SER A 129 10.39 2.04 14.44
N LEU A 130 10.75 0.89 13.86
CA LEU A 130 12.14 0.45 13.75
C LEU A 130 12.95 1.33 12.79
N VAL A 131 12.37 1.72 11.65
CA VAL A 131 13.01 2.68 10.72
C VAL A 131 13.20 4.04 11.39
N PHE A 132 12.21 4.52 12.13
CA PHE A 132 12.31 5.79 12.86
C PHE A 132 13.33 5.72 13.98
N PHE A 133 13.33 4.64 14.76
CA PHE A 133 14.29 4.43 15.83
C PHE A 133 15.72 4.51 15.30
N ILE A 134 16.06 3.71 14.31
CA ILE A 134 17.41 3.70 13.72
C ILE A 134 17.72 5.03 13.04
N GLY A 135 16.75 5.62 12.32
CA GLY A 135 16.96 6.90 11.64
C GLY A 135 17.15 8.10 12.58
N VAL A 136 16.75 8.00 13.84
CA VAL A 136 16.97 9.06 14.86
C VAL A 136 18.18 8.74 15.70
N PHE A 137 18.27 7.54 16.25
CA PHE A 137 19.33 7.20 17.21
C PHE A 137 20.70 7.02 16.57
N PHE A 138 20.77 6.58 15.33
CA PHE A 138 22.06 6.44 14.65
C PHE A 138 22.74 7.81 14.42
N PRO A 139 22.08 8.83 13.82
CA PRO A 139 22.66 10.16 13.70
C PRO A 139 23.04 10.82 15.03
N LEU A 140 22.20 10.64 16.06
CA LEU A 140 22.47 11.14 17.41
C LEU A 140 23.71 10.45 18.01
N GLY A 141 23.75 9.12 17.95
CA GLY A 141 24.89 8.35 18.44
C GLY A 141 26.20 8.71 17.73
N LEU A 142 26.12 8.90 16.41
CA LEU A 142 27.28 9.33 15.62
C LEU A 142 27.72 10.75 15.98
N CYS A 143 26.78 11.66 16.24
CA CYS A 143 27.07 13.01 16.72
C CYS A 143 27.83 12.97 18.06
N PHE A 144 27.33 12.22 19.03
CA PHE A 144 28.03 12.07 20.33
C PHE A 144 29.38 11.39 20.18
N LEU A 145 29.48 10.35 19.33
CA LEU A 145 30.76 9.67 19.10
C LEU A 145 31.82 10.62 18.55
N ILE A 146 31.46 11.47 17.59
CA ILE A 146 32.38 12.47 17.03
C ILE A 146 32.76 13.52 18.09
N MET A 147 31.82 13.95 18.93
CA MET A 147 32.04 14.95 19.95
C MET A 147 33.06 14.50 21.03
N PHE A 148 32.96 13.23 21.46
CA PHE A 148 33.83 12.70 22.52
C PHE A 148 35.14 12.08 22.00
N TYR A 149 35.19 11.63 20.73
CA TYR A 149 36.33 10.92 20.17
C TYR A 149 36.72 11.51 18.81
N ARG A 150 37.49 12.59 18.81
CA ARG A 150 37.96 13.28 17.59
C ARG A 150 38.69 12.32 16.62
N THR A 151 39.48 11.38 17.17
CA THR A 151 40.19 10.36 16.38
C THR A 151 39.26 9.47 15.55
N MET A 152 37.98 9.36 15.96
CA MET A 152 36.96 8.59 15.23
C MET A 152 36.35 9.32 14.04
N LEU A 153 36.76 10.57 13.78
CA LEU A 153 36.22 11.39 12.70
C LEU A 153 36.43 10.71 11.33
N ASN A 154 37.62 10.20 11.06
CA ASN A 154 37.95 9.50 9.84
C ASN A 154 37.19 8.17 9.70
N ILE A 155 36.99 7.48 10.83
CA ILE A 155 36.24 6.22 10.88
C ILE A 155 34.73 6.51 10.68
N SER A 156 34.24 7.64 11.17
CA SER A 156 32.83 8.04 11.05
C SER A 156 32.38 8.14 9.60
N PHE A 157 33.28 8.45 8.68
CA PHE A 157 32.98 8.48 7.25
C PHE A 157 32.59 7.10 6.70
N PHE A 158 33.17 6.02 7.23
CA PHE A 158 32.82 4.66 6.83
C PHE A 158 31.47 4.21 7.40
N PHE A 159 30.99 4.81 8.47
CA PHE A 159 29.65 4.50 9.01
C PHE A 159 28.51 5.03 8.14
N LEU A 160 28.71 6.08 7.33
CA LEU A 160 27.66 6.63 6.46
C LEU A 160 27.12 5.62 5.41
N PRO A 161 27.95 4.96 4.58
CA PRO A 161 27.46 3.97 3.66
C PRO A 161 26.85 2.75 4.36
N PHE A 162 27.38 2.33 5.51
CA PHE A 162 26.78 1.28 6.33
C PHE A 162 25.38 1.68 6.81
N PHE A 163 25.21 2.88 7.33
CA PHE A 163 23.91 3.44 7.75
C PHE A 163 22.91 3.48 6.59
N PHE A 164 23.36 3.97 5.44
CA PHE A 164 22.52 4.00 4.24
C PHE A 164 22.05 2.59 3.82
N LEU A 165 22.95 1.60 3.82
CA LEU A 165 22.62 0.22 3.48
C LEU A 165 21.64 -0.39 4.49
N LEU A 166 21.87 -0.16 5.78
CA LEU A 166 21.03 -0.66 6.87
C LEU A 166 19.60 -0.11 6.77
N ILE A 167 19.45 1.21 6.69
CA ILE A 167 18.13 1.85 6.62
C ILE A 167 17.40 1.51 5.30
N ASN A 168 18.14 1.38 4.19
CA ASN A 168 17.58 0.96 2.91
C ASN A 168 17.10 -0.50 2.93
N GLY A 169 17.83 -1.38 3.63
CA GLY A 169 17.43 -2.77 3.85
C GLY A 169 16.12 -2.87 4.63
N LEU A 170 16.02 -2.14 5.72
CA LEU A 170 14.79 -2.05 6.53
C LEU A 170 13.63 -1.46 5.73
N PHE A 171 13.89 -0.41 4.97
CA PHE A 171 12.88 0.22 4.13
C PHE A 171 12.38 -0.71 3.01
N LYS A 172 13.27 -1.49 2.39
CA LYS A 172 12.87 -2.51 1.40
C LYS A 172 11.96 -3.57 2.02
N ASN A 173 12.25 -4.00 3.25
CA ASN A 173 11.38 -4.93 3.98
C ASN A 173 10.01 -4.33 4.31
N LEU A 174 9.93 -3.04 4.60
CA LEU A 174 8.68 -2.32 4.83
C LEU A 174 7.83 -2.32 3.56
N ILE A 175 8.39 -1.94 2.41
CA ILE A 175 7.68 -1.90 1.12
C ILE A 175 7.21 -3.29 0.67
N LYS A 176 8.01 -4.33 0.92
CA LYS A 176 7.71 -5.70 0.50
C LYS A 176 6.42 -6.25 1.10
N ASN A 177 6.04 -5.76 2.29
CA ASN A 177 4.83 -6.21 2.99
C ASN A 177 3.62 -5.28 2.81
N GLU A 178 3.79 -4.03 2.34
CA GLU A 178 2.67 -3.10 2.09
C GLU A 178 1.65 -3.62 1.06
N GLY A 179 2.03 -4.66 0.32
CA GLY A 179 1.29 -5.11 -0.83
C GLY A 179 0.11 -6.02 -0.58
N PHE A 180 -0.04 -6.56 0.61
CA PHE A 180 -0.85 -7.74 0.81
C PHE A 180 -2.38 -7.55 0.74
N LEU A 181 -2.91 -6.41 1.14
CA LEU A 181 -4.36 -6.21 1.21
C LEU A 181 -4.87 -4.97 0.46
N PHE A 182 -4.06 -3.95 0.33
CA PHE A 182 -4.52 -2.62 -0.05
C PHE A 182 -3.89 -2.04 -1.32
N GLY A 183 -2.96 -2.74 -1.97
CA GLY A 183 -2.26 -2.27 -3.16
C GLY A 183 -3.17 -1.84 -4.32
N LEU A 184 -4.36 -2.44 -4.43
CA LEU A 184 -5.38 -2.02 -5.40
C LEU A 184 -6.17 -0.78 -4.95
N LEU A 185 -6.23 -0.53 -3.64
CA LEU A 185 -7.10 0.49 -3.05
C LEU A 185 -6.35 1.80 -2.77
N ASN A 186 -5.06 1.73 -2.41
CA ASN A 186 -4.29 2.89 -1.98
C ASN A 186 -3.83 3.84 -3.10
N ASN A 187 -3.75 3.37 -4.36
CA ASN A 187 -3.28 4.19 -5.48
C ASN A 187 -4.39 4.94 -6.23
N TYR A 188 -5.64 4.87 -5.75
CA TYR A 188 -6.72 5.59 -6.40
C TYR A 188 -6.81 7.04 -5.91
N LYS A 189 -6.90 7.98 -6.87
CA LYS A 189 -7.18 9.39 -6.62
C LYS A 189 -8.47 9.53 -5.79
N LYS A 190 -8.61 10.59 -5.00
CA LYS A 190 -9.83 10.91 -4.23
C LYS A 190 -11.11 10.74 -5.04
N ILE A 191 -11.06 11.10 -6.33
CA ILE A 191 -12.15 10.98 -7.29
C ILE A 191 -12.60 9.53 -7.47
N GLU A 192 -11.67 8.58 -7.60
CA GLU A 192 -12.02 7.16 -7.74
C GLU A 192 -12.57 6.56 -6.44
N LYS A 193 -12.10 7.00 -5.27
CA LYS A 193 -12.68 6.58 -3.99
C LYS A 193 -14.14 7.06 -3.88
N ARG A 194 -14.42 8.31 -4.26
CA ARG A 194 -15.76 8.86 -4.28
C ARG A 194 -16.67 8.14 -5.28
N LYS A 195 -16.19 7.94 -6.51
CA LYS A 195 -16.89 7.20 -7.54
C LYS A 195 -17.24 5.77 -7.10
N PHE A 196 -16.32 5.09 -6.38
CA PHE A 196 -16.59 3.75 -5.85
C PHE A 196 -17.61 3.79 -4.70
N SER A 197 -17.64 4.82 -3.86
CA SER A 197 -18.67 4.97 -2.83
C SER A 197 -20.07 5.23 -3.43
N GLU A 198 -20.15 6.02 -4.50
CA GLU A 198 -21.40 6.20 -5.26
C GLU A 198 -21.87 4.88 -5.87
N PHE A 199 -20.95 4.07 -6.43
CA PHE A 199 -21.26 2.76 -6.99
C PHE A 199 -21.81 1.79 -5.93
N THR A 200 -21.19 1.73 -4.77
CA THR A 200 -21.68 0.86 -3.68
C THR A 200 -23.02 1.32 -3.14
N TYR A 201 -23.27 2.62 -3.10
CA TYR A 201 -24.58 3.18 -2.73
C TYR A 201 -25.67 2.80 -3.77
N PHE A 202 -25.36 2.96 -5.04
CA PHE A 202 -26.26 2.52 -6.12
C PHE A 202 -26.59 1.03 -6.05
N LEU A 203 -25.56 0.17 -5.85
CA LEU A 203 -25.75 -1.26 -5.71
C LEU A 203 -26.60 -1.64 -4.49
N LYS A 204 -26.49 -0.88 -3.41
CA LYS A 204 -27.32 -1.09 -2.23
C LYS A 204 -28.81 -0.85 -2.56
N ASN A 205 -29.11 0.24 -3.25
CA ASN A 205 -30.48 0.53 -3.67
C ASN A 205 -30.98 -0.51 -4.70
N PHE A 206 -30.12 -0.97 -5.60
CA PHE A 206 -30.44 -2.04 -6.53
C PHE A 206 -30.80 -3.35 -5.81
N ALA A 207 -30.03 -3.74 -4.79
CA ALA A 207 -30.32 -4.92 -3.98
C ALA A 207 -31.66 -4.80 -3.23
N TYR A 208 -32.00 -3.62 -2.71
CA TYR A 208 -33.30 -3.39 -2.10
C TYR A 208 -34.47 -3.55 -3.09
N GLN A 209 -34.31 -3.01 -4.30
CA GLN A 209 -35.35 -3.16 -5.33
C GLN A 209 -35.52 -4.60 -5.80
N LEU A 210 -34.44 -5.38 -5.86
CA LEU A 210 -34.54 -6.81 -6.15
C LEU A 210 -35.25 -7.57 -5.02
N GLN A 211 -35.09 -7.16 -3.77
CA GLN A 211 -35.77 -7.76 -2.62
C GLN A 211 -37.29 -7.54 -2.66
N GLU A 212 -37.74 -6.45 -3.29
CA GLU A 212 -39.15 -6.14 -3.53
C GLU A 212 -39.76 -6.93 -4.71
N ASN A 213 -39.12 -7.98 -5.19
CA ASN A 213 -39.54 -8.82 -6.33
C ASN A 213 -39.66 -8.09 -7.67
N SER A 214 -38.96 -6.96 -7.84
CA SER A 214 -38.86 -6.29 -9.12
C SER A 214 -38.02 -7.07 -10.11
N SER A 215 -38.37 -7.01 -11.41
CA SER A 215 -37.45 -7.54 -12.43
C SER A 215 -36.11 -6.82 -12.39
N PRO A 216 -35.00 -7.46 -12.78
CA PRO A 216 -33.67 -6.83 -12.73
C PRO A 216 -33.58 -5.50 -13.45
N GLU A 217 -34.30 -5.33 -14.54
CA GLU A 217 -34.38 -4.11 -15.34
C GLU A 217 -35.07 -3.00 -14.53
N LEU A 218 -36.26 -3.29 -13.98
CA LEU A 218 -37.00 -2.35 -13.15
C LEU A 218 -36.26 -2.01 -11.88
N ALA A 219 -35.66 -3.01 -11.21
CA ALA A 219 -34.83 -2.79 -10.03
C ALA A 219 -33.66 -1.84 -10.31
N PHE A 220 -33.05 -1.95 -11.49
CA PHE A 220 -31.95 -1.09 -11.90
C PHE A 220 -32.44 0.36 -12.17
N LEU A 221 -33.57 0.53 -12.84
CA LEU A 221 -34.19 1.83 -13.11
C LEU A 221 -34.60 2.54 -11.79
N ASN A 222 -35.29 1.81 -10.90
CA ASN A 222 -35.73 2.32 -9.61
C ASN A 222 -34.54 2.67 -8.70
N ALA A 223 -33.49 1.85 -8.70
CA ALA A 223 -32.27 2.13 -7.97
C ALA A 223 -31.59 3.41 -8.46
N TYR A 224 -31.58 3.64 -9.76
CA TYR A 224 -31.02 4.87 -10.30
C TYR A 224 -31.86 6.09 -9.89
N SER A 225 -33.18 6.05 -10.02
CA SER A 225 -34.06 7.15 -9.62
C SER A 225 -33.91 7.49 -8.13
N ALA A 226 -33.85 6.46 -7.27
CA ALA A 226 -33.61 6.62 -5.83
C ALA A 226 -32.22 7.16 -5.49
N SER A 227 -31.22 6.90 -6.34
CA SER A 227 -29.82 7.30 -6.10
C SER A 227 -29.43 8.61 -6.77
N ASN A 228 -30.24 9.16 -7.66
CA ASN A 228 -29.89 10.26 -8.58
C ASN A 228 -29.30 11.49 -7.88
N THR A 229 -29.79 11.83 -6.68
CA THR A 229 -29.32 12.96 -5.88
C THR A 229 -27.90 12.79 -5.31
N GLN A 230 -27.43 11.54 -5.19
CA GLN A 230 -26.14 11.21 -4.61
C GLN A 230 -25.10 10.77 -5.65
N LEU A 231 -25.51 10.65 -6.93
CA LEU A 231 -24.67 10.25 -8.04
C LEU A 231 -24.17 11.48 -8.80
N GLU A 232 -22.93 11.92 -8.54
CA GLU A 232 -22.31 12.98 -9.32
C GLU A 232 -21.38 12.41 -10.42
N LEU A 233 -20.48 11.52 -10.03
CA LEU A 233 -19.45 10.96 -10.90
C LEU A 233 -19.96 9.78 -11.74
N LEU A 234 -20.94 9.04 -11.24
CA LEU A 234 -21.55 7.90 -11.92
C LEU A 234 -22.79 8.23 -12.69
N GLN A 235 -23.35 9.43 -12.56
CA GLN A 235 -24.57 9.83 -13.23
C GLN A 235 -24.49 9.64 -14.76
N SER A 236 -23.42 10.14 -15.39
CA SER A 236 -23.26 10.07 -16.84
C SER A 236 -23.13 8.61 -17.39
N PRO A 237 -22.27 7.73 -16.82
CA PRO A 237 -22.22 6.35 -17.28
C PRO A 237 -23.50 5.56 -17.03
N LEU A 238 -24.18 5.78 -15.90
CA LEU A 238 -25.44 5.10 -15.58
C LEU A 238 -26.61 5.60 -16.45
N LYS A 239 -26.77 6.89 -16.62
CA LYS A 239 -27.83 7.47 -17.46
C LYS A 239 -27.85 6.92 -18.88
N LYS A 240 -26.66 6.76 -19.49
CA LYS A 240 -26.55 6.16 -20.83
C LYS A 240 -27.01 4.70 -20.88
N GLN A 241 -26.81 3.96 -19.78
CA GLN A 241 -27.26 2.54 -19.72
C GLN A 241 -28.77 2.47 -19.51
N ILE A 242 -29.31 3.36 -18.72
CA ILE A 242 -30.76 3.47 -18.49
C ILE A 242 -31.48 3.79 -19.80
N THR A 243 -30.98 4.75 -20.55
CA THR A 243 -31.56 5.07 -21.86
C THR A 243 -31.56 3.85 -22.81
N SER A 244 -30.54 3.01 -22.74
CA SER A 244 -30.51 1.77 -23.55
C SER A 244 -31.50 0.71 -23.05
N LEU A 245 -31.77 0.63 -21.75
CA LEU A 245 -32.81 -0.26 -21.19
C LEU A 245 -34.21 0.23 -21.51
N THR A 246 -34.47 1.54 -21.31
CA THR A 246 -35.81 2.13 -21.58
C THR A 246 -36.18 2.04 -23.05
N ASN A 247 -35.22 2.10 -23.94
CA ASN A 247 -35.45 1.94 -25.40
C ASN A 247 -35.48 0.47 -25.83
N LEU A 248 -35.44 -0.50 -24.90
CA LEU A 248 -35.42 -1.94 -25.17
C LEU A 248 -34.34 -2.36 -26.16
N SER A 249 -33.29 -1.58 -26.32
CA SER A 249 -32.22 -1.81 -27.27
C SER A 249 -31.22 -2.89 -26.81
N ASN A 250 -31.15 -3.17 -25.49
CA ASN A 250 -30.23 -4.14 -24.93
C ASN A 250 -30.87 -4.92 -23.78
N THR A 251 -30.47 -6.18 -23.65
CA THR A 251 -30.80 -7.00 -22.49
C THR A 251 -30.07 -6.49 -21.24
N PHE A 252 -30.53 -6.85 -20.03
CA PHE A 252 -29.88 -6.50 -18.77
C PHE A 252 -28.40 -6.93 -18.74
N VAL A 253 -28.09 -8.10 -19.26
CA VAL A 253 -26.73 -8.66 -19.35
C VAL A 253 -25.83 -7.82 -20.25
N GLU A 254 -26.33 -7.44 -21.43
CA GLU A 254 -25.59 -6.57 -22.37
C GLU A 254 -25.36 -5.19 -21.77
N MET A 255 -26.34 -4.64 -21.10
CA MET A 255 -26.23 -3.39 -20.38
C MET A 255 -25.12 -3.44 -19.31
N LEU A 256 -25.06 -4.49 -18.49
CA LEU A 256 -24.00 -4.66 -17.51
C LEU A 256 -22.61 -4.79 -18.16
N ASN A 257 -22.51 -5.49 -19.30
CA ASN A 257 -21.26 -5.59 -20.06
C ASN A 257 -20.79 -4.22 -20.60
N LEU A 258 -21.71 -3.40 -21.11
CA LEU A 258 -21.42 -2.04 -21.54
C LEU A 258 -21.04 -1.13 -20.37
N LEU A 259 -21.68 -1.26 -19.21
CA LEU A 259 -21.32 -0.55 -18.00
C LEU A 259 -19.90 -0.93 -17.55
N LYS A 260 -19.58 -2.21 -17.57
CA LYS A 260 -18.24 -2.75 -17.27
C LYS A 260 -17.17 -2.09 -18.11
N GLN A 261 -17.35 -2.02 -19.44
CA GLN A 261 -16.39 -1.39 -20.36
C GLN A 261 -16.16 0.09 -20.05
N ARG A 262 -17.19 0.84 -19.62
CA ARG A 262 -17.10 2.27 -19.30
C ARG A 262 -16.41 2.55 -17.97
N MET A 263 -16.48 1.63 -17.03
CA MET A 263 -15.91 1.83 -15.68
C MET A 263 -14.38 1.71 -15.61
N LYS A 264 -13.74 1.09 -16.62
CA LYS A 264 -12.27 1.00 -16.84
C LYS A 264 -11.44 0.55 -15.63
N SER A 265 -12.04 -0.03 -14.59
CA SER A 265 -11.35 -0.48 -13.39
C SER A 265 -11.75 -1.90 -13.03
N ILE A 266 -10.75 -2.71 -12.69
CA ILE A 266 -10.92 -4.13 -12.36
C ILE A 266 -11.88 -4.36 -11.18
N ARG A 267 -12.02 -3.40 -10.25
CA ARG A 267 -12.98 -3.48 -9.14
C ARG A 267 -14.41 -3.58 -9.62
N TYR A 268 -14.79 -2.67 -10.51
CA TYR A 268 -16.12 -2.65 -11.06
C TYR A 268 -16.38 -3.90 -11.90
N TYR A 269 -15.37 -4.34 -12.64
CA TYR A 269 -15.47 -5.54 -13.46
C TYR A 269 -15.83 -6.76 -12.63
N LEU A 270 -15.08 -6.99 -11.53
CA LEU A 270 -15.31 -8.13 -10.66
C LEU A 270 -16.70 -8.09 -10.01
N ILE A 271 -17.11 -6.91 -9.51
CA ILE A 271 -18.44 -6.77 -8.87
C ILE A 271 -19.56 -6.91 -9.87
N ILE A 272 -19.45 -6.28 -11.04
CA ILE A 272 -20.47 -6.37 -12.09
C ILE A 272 -20.61 -7.80 -12.62
N ASP A 273 -19.50 -8.52 -12.82
CA ASP A 273 -19.53 -9.91 -13.25
C ASP A 273 -20.22 -10.80 -12.21
N ILE A 274 -19.92 -10.62 -10.91
CA ILE A 274 -20.61 -11.35 -9.85
C ILE A 274 -22.12 -11.05 -9.85
N ILE A 275 -22.50 -9.76 -9.98
CA ILE A 275 -23.92 -9.37 -10.03
C ILE A 275 -24.61 -10.01 -11.26
N LYS A 276 -23.96 -10.00 -12.40
CA LYS A 276 -24.47 -10.60 -13.62
C LYS A 276 -24.77 -12.09 -13.41
N GLU A 277 -23.84 -12.86 -12.87
CA GLU A 277 -24.03 -14.28 -12.60
C GLU A 277 -25.12 -14.54 -11.56
N LEU A 278 -25.15 -13.76 -10.48
CA LEU A 278 -26.18 -13.88 -9.45
C LEU A 278 -27.58 -13.65 -10.00
N VAL A 279 -27.77 -12.58 -10.75
CA VAL A 279 -29.09 -12.20 -11.30
C VAL A 279 -29.55 -13.18 -12.37
N ASN A 280 -28.65 -13.71 -13.20
CA ASN A 280 -28.98 -14.73 -14.19
C ASN A 280 -29.44 -16.03 -13.55
N ASN A 281 -28.85 -16.42 -12.40
CA ASN A 281 -29.22 -17.68 -11.74
C ASN A 281 -30.55 -17.58 -11.01
N ASN A 282 -30.75 -16.53 -10.22
CA ASN A 282 -31.99 -16.26 -9.51
C ASN A 282 -32.01 -14.80 -9.01
N ALA A 283 -32.81 -13.95 -9.64
CA ALA A 283 -32.88 -12.53 -9.33
C ALA A 283 -33.30 -12.24 -7.90
N TYR A 284 -34.24 -13.00 -7.33
CA TYR A 284 -34.73 -12.79 -5.96
C TYR A 284 -33.66 -13.15 -4.91
N ASN A 285 -33.10 -14.34 -4.98
CA ASN A 285 -32.06 -14.77 -4.04
C ASN A 285 -30.75 -13.98 -4.22
N SER A 286 -30.58 -13.27 -5.35
CA SER A 286 -29.40 -12.46 -5.62
C SER A 286 -29.31 -11.25 -4.69
N SER A 287 -30.43 -10.72 -4.20
CA SER A 287 -30.47 -9.58 -3.30
C SER A 287 -29.66 -9.83 -2.02
N GLU A 288 -29.88 -10.95 -1.36
CA GLU A 288 -29.17 -11.33 -0.13
C GLU A 288 -27.65 -11.45 -0.38
N LYS A 289 -27.26 -12.12 -1.48
CA LYS A 289 -25.86 -12.29 -1.84
C LYS A 289 -25.19 -10.95 -2.20
N ILE A 290 -25.91 -10.04 -2.84
CA ILE A 290 -25.43 -8.67 -3.10
C ILE A 290 -25.22 -7.92 -1.77
N PHE A 291 -26.12 -8.05 -0.78
CA PHE A 291 -25.93 -7.45 0.54
C PHE A 291 -24.71 -8.01 1.25
N VAL A 292 -24.43 -9.31 1.16
CA VAL A 292 -23.20 -9.92 1.69
C VAL A 292 -21.97 -9.28 1.03
N ILE A 293 -21.95 -9.14 -0.29
CA ILE A 293 -20.84 -8.49 -1.00
C ILE A 293 -20.67 -7.04 -0.55
N LEU A 294 -21.76 -6.29 -0.41
CA LEU A 294 -21.75 -4.91 0.07
C LEU A 294 -21.24 -4.81 1.51
N LYS A 295 -21.60 -5.75 2.39
CA LYS A 295 -21.08 -5.85 3.76
C LYS A 295 -19.57 -6.04 3.76
N ILE A 296 -19.06 -6.91 2.90
CA ILE A 296 -17.64 -7.14 2.72
C ILE A 296 -16.94 -5.88 2.23
N ILE A 297 -17.47 -5.23 1.18
CA ILE A 297 -16.94 -3.97 0.66
C ILE A 297 -16.93 -2.87 1.74
N SER A 298 -18.01 -2.74 2.50
CA SER A 298 -18.11 -1.76 3.58
C SER A 298 -17.08 -1.98 4.67
N THR A 299 -16.79 -3.23 5.01
CA THR A 299 -15.73 -3.55 5.96
C THR A 299 -14.36 -3.21 5.42
N HIS A 300 -14.08 -3.53 4.16
CA HIS A 300 -12.85 -3.09 3.52
C HIS A 300 -12.69 -1.57 3.58
N GLN A 301 -13.75 -0.82 3.30
CA GLN A 301 -13.72 0.64 3.40
C GLN A 301 -13.48 1.14 4.83
N LYS A 302 -14.06 0.48 5.85
CA LYS A 302 -13.79 0.79 7.26
C LYS A 302 -12.33 0.51 7.64
N LEU A 303 -11.79 -0.61 7.19
CA LEU A 303 -10.38 -0.96 7.41
C LEU A 303 -9.43 0.01 6.70
N GLU A 304 -9.77 0.44 5.49
CA GLU A 304 -9.02 1.48 4.76
C GLU A 304 -9.04 2.82 5.50
N LYS A 305 -10.19 3.23 6.03
CA LYS A 305 -10.28 4.45 6.86
C LYS A 305 -9.42 4.35 8.12
N LYS A 306 -9.40 3.20 8.80
CA LYS A 306 -8.51 2.96 9.94
C LYS A 306 -7.04 3.09 9.54
N LEU A 307 -6.64 2.49 8.41
CA LEU A 307 -5.28 2.63 7.90
C LEU A 307 -4.93 4.09 7.60
N ASP A 308 -5.83 4.82 6.92
CA ASP A 308 -5.64 6.25 6.63
C ASP A 308 -5.46 7.08 7.93
N THR A 309 -6.18 6.73 9.00
CA THR A 309 -6.05 7.40 10.30
C THR A 309 -4.69 7.11 10.94
N ILE A 310 -4.25 5.86 10.95
CA ILE A 310 -2.93 5.46 11.48
C ILE A 310 -1.83 6.12 10.66
N MET A 311 -1.92 6.09 9.33
CA MET A 311 -0.94 6.74 8.46
C MET A 311 -0.87 8.26 8.65
N LYS A 312 -1.99 8.92 9.00
CA LYS A 312 -1.97 10.34 9.37
C LYS A 312 -1.20 10.56 10.68
N GLY A 313 -1.40 9.70 11.67
CA GLY A 313 -0.64 9.74 12.92
C GLY A 313 0.87 9.53 12.69
N GLU A 314 1.23 8.56 11.87
CA GLU A 314 2.62 8.31 11.50
C GLU A 314 3.23 9.49 10.70
N LYS A 315 2.47 10.11 9.81
CA LYS A 315 2.90 11.34 9.12
C LYS A 315 3.23 12.47 10.09
N PHE A 316 2.39 12.67 11.10
CA PHE A 316 2.65 13.70 12.13
C PHE A 316 3.94 13.40 12.89
N LYS A 317 4.16 12.16 13.33
CA LYS A 317 5.43 11.76 13.99
C LYS A 317 6.65 12.03 13.09
N VAL A 318 6.55 11.69 11.80
CA VAL A 318 7.63 11.95 10.85
C VAL A 318 7.93 13.43 10.74
N PHE A 319 6.93 14.29 10.59
CA PHE A 319 7.16 15.74 10.53
C PHE A 319 7.80 16.28 11.81
N LEU A 320 7.40 15.77 12.97
CA LEU A 320 7.99 16.12 14.25
C LEU A 320 9.48 15.72 14.30
N PHE A 321 9.80 14.49 13.89
CA PHE A 321 11.21 14.04 13.84
C PHE A 321 12.03 14.79 12.81
N LEU A 322 11.45 15.16 11.65
CA LEU A 322 12.11 15.94 10.63
C LEU A 322 12.49 17.36 11.09
N PHE A 323 11.78 17.89 12.08
CA PHE A 323 12.10 19.14 12.73
C PHE A 323 13.09 18.95 13.90
N LEU A 324 12.82 18.00 14.79
CA LEU A 324 13.63 17.77 16.00
C LEU A 324 15.04 17.28 15.68
N LEU A 325 15.20 16.39 14.70
CA LEU A 325 16.50 15.79 14.40
C LEU A 325 17.54 16.82 13.96
N PRO A 326 17.30 17.69 12.96
CA PRO A 326 18.25 18.73 12.58
C PRO A 326 18.47 19.77 13.69
N THR A 327 17.43 20.03 14.51
CA THR A 327 17.54 20.96 15.65
C THR A 327 18.50 20.42 16.70
N ILE A 328 18.31 19.20 17.16
CA ILE A 328 19.15 18.60 18.21
C ILE A 328 20.56 18.38 17.69
N ILE A 329 20.73 17.79 16.53
CA ILE A 329 22.07 17.49 15.97
C ILE A 329 22.79 18.80 15.57
N GLY A 330 22.07 19.80 15.06
CA GLY A 330 22.65 21.11 14.71
C GLY A 330 23.15 21.85 15.96
N THR A 331 22.36 21.86 17.04
CA THR A 331 22.77 22.51 18.27
C THR A 331 23.94 21.78 18.94
N ILE A 332 23.87 20.47 19.13
CA ILE A 332 24.95 19.67 19.74
C ILE A 332 26.21 19.72 18.86
N GLY A 333 26.07 19.53 17.55
CA GLY A 333 27.18 19.56 16.61
C GLY A 333 27.88 20.92 16.57
N GLY A 334 27.13 22.01 16.67
CA GLY A 334 27.67 23.36 16.74
C GLY A 334 28.42 23.65 18.03
N MET A 335 28.14 22.91 19.11
CA MET A 335 28.90 23.04 20.40
C MET A 335 30.25 22.32 20.36
N PHE A 336 30.69 21.81 19.22
CA PHE A 336 31.97 21.13 19.06
C PHE A 336 33.15 21.84 19.71
N PRO A 337 33.34 23.19 19.64
CA PRO A 337 34.45 23.84 20.29
C PRO A 337 34.49 23.65 21.82
N ILE A 338 33.33 23.68 22.48
CA ILE A 338 33.23 23.44 23.91
C ILE A 338 33.60 22.01 24.28
N PHE A 339 33.12 21.04 23.49
CA PHE A 339 33.42 19.63 23.74
C PHE A 339 34.90 19.28 23.53
N THR A 340 35.56 19.86 22.53
CA THR A 340 37.01 19.68 22.34
C THR A 340 37.82 20.18 23.53
N LEU A 341 37.46 21.31 24.09
CA LEU A 341 38.11 21.84 25.29
C LEU A 341 37.89 20.99 26.54
N LEU A 342 36.67 20.43 26.69
CA LEU A 342 36.36 19.54 27.80
C LEU A 342 37.12 18.22 27.77
N VAL A 343 37.40 17.72 26.55
CA VAL A 343 38.02 16.41 26.34
C VAL A 343 39.56 16.49 26.30
N GLU A 344 40.13 17.55 25.72
CA GLU A 344 41.58 17.69 25.49
C GLU A 344 42.38 18.28 26.64
N ASN A 345 41.74 18.53 27.78
CA ASN A 345 42.28 19.04 29.04
C ASN A 345 42.17 20.54 29.28
N LEU A 346 41.81 20.85 30.51
CA LEU A 346 41.72 22.17 31.10
C LEU A 346 43.03 23.02 31.02
N GLU A 347 44.16 22.40 30.71
CA GLU A 347 45.45 23.07 30.51
C GLU A 347 45.55 23.89 29.21
N LEU A 348 44.73 23.55 28.20
CA LEU A 348 44.64 24.30 26.94
C LEU A 348 43.75 25.53 27.00
N ALA A 349 43.03 25.76 28.09
CA ALA A 349 42.20 26.95 28.27
C ALA A 349 43.03 28.27 28.26
N GLU A 350 44.32 28.22 28.57
CA GLU A 350 45.23 29.36 28.45
C GLU A 350 45.63 29.69 27.00
N MET A 351 45.37 28.80 26.05
CA MET A 351 45.72 28.99 24.61
C MET A 351 44.57 29.47 23.74
N LEU A 352 43.45 29.87 24.30
CA LEU A 352 42.33 30.41 23.50
C LEU A 352 42.55 31.86 23.11
N ASN A 353 43.57 32.07 22.28
CA ASN A 353 43.75 33.30 21.55
C ASN A 353 42.69 33.38 20.43
N PRO A 354 42.06 34.55 20.16
CA PRO A 354 41.11 34.71 19.05
C PRO A 354 41.62 34.25 17.69
N GLN A 355 42.93 34.23 17.48
CA GLN A 355 43.56 33.71 16.26
C GLN A 355 43.43 32.18 16.11
N ASN A 356 43.54 31.43 17.20
CA ASN A 356 43.39 29.97 17.19
C ASN A 356 41.95 29.56 16.95
N LEU A 357 40.97 30.39 17.35
CA LEU A 357 39.55 30.17 17.06
C LEU A 357 39.22 30.31 15.55
N LEU A 358 39.87 31.30 14.88
CA LEU A 358 39.72 31.42 13.42
C LEU A 358 40.33 30.24 12.68
N GLU A 359 41.46 29.73 13.10
CA GLU A 359 42.05 28.50 12.54
C GLU A 359 41.16 27.28 12.76
N LEU A 360 40.46 27.21 13.88
CA LEU A 360 39.49 26.11 14.14
C LEU A 360 38.28 26.19 13.21
N ILE A 361 37.77 27.39 12.90
CA ILE A 361 36.67 27.60 11.93
C ILE A 361 37.07 27.12 10.53
N PHE A 362 38.28 27.38 10.11
CA PHE A 362 38.82 26.99 8.82
C PHE A 362 39.46 25.60 8.82
N SER A 363 39.40 24.87 9.96
CA SER A 363 39.93 23.52 10.01
C SER A 363 39.15 22.57 9.17
N LEU A 364 39.85 21.66 8.52
CA LEU A 364 39.24 20.59 7.69
C LEU A 364 38.30 19.71 8.53
N ASP A 365 38.65 19.51 9.79
CA ASP A 365 37.88 18.73 10.77
C ASP A 365 36.48 19.32 11.02
N PHE A 366 36.39 20.64 11.20
CA PHE A 366 35.13 21.32 11.39
C PHE A 366 34.20 21.14 10.18
N PHE A 367 34.74 21.33 9.00
CA PHE A 367 33.96 21.11 7.75
C PHE A 367 33.52 19.68 7.58
N LEU A 368 34.38 18.70 7.91
CA LEU A 368 34.04 17.29 7.86
C LEU A 368 32.93 16.92 8.84
N ILE A 369 32.96 17.41 10.08
CA ILE A 369 31.93 17.20 11.10
C ILE A 369 30.58 17.72 10.57
N TYR A 370 30.56 18.97 10.13
CA TYR A 370 29.37 19.59 9.56
C TYR A 370 28.78 18.75 8.43
N LEU A 371 29.63 18.30 7.49
CA LEU A 371 29.21 17.56 6.31
C LEU A 371 28.72 16.14 6.65
N ILE A 372 29.43 15.41 7.52
CA ILE A 372 29.05 14.05 7.95
C ILE A 372 27.68 14.08 8.64
N LEU A 373 27.47 14.99 9.58
CA LEU A 373 26.20 15.11 10.30
C LEU A 373 25.07 15.54 9.37
N LEU A 374 25.30 16.47 8.45
CA LEU A 374 24.33 16.89 7.45
C LEU A 374 23.89 15.69 6.56
N ILE A 375 24.84 14.94 6.04
CA ILE A 375 24.55 13.77 5.18
C ILE A 375 23.73 12.74 5.98
N CYS A 376 24.09 12.49 7.24
CA CYS A 376 23.39 11.53 8.07
C CYS A 376 21.92 11.94 8.31
N ILE A 377 21.67 13.22 8.59
CA ILE A 377 20.32 13.78 8.73
C ILE A 377 19.54 13.67 7.41
N LEU A 378 20.15 13.99 6.28
CA LEU A 378 19.51 13.92 4.97
C LEU A 378 19.15 12.50 4.58
N ILE A 379 19.99 11.51 4.90
CA ILE A 379 19.67 10.08 4.69
C ILE A 379 18.44 9.71 5.50
N SER A 380 18.40 10.02 6.79
CA SER A 380 17.25 9.75 7.65
C SER A 380 15.98 10.40 7.14
N ALA A 381 16.05 11.71 6.85
CA ALA A 381 14.95 12.50 6.33
C ALA A 381 14.41 11.95 5.00
N PHE A 382 15.28 11.55 4.09
CA PHE A 382 14.89 10.95 2.81
C PHE A 382 14.06 9.68 3.00
N PHE A 383 14.51 8.76 3.86
CA PHE A 383 13.77 7.52 4.12
C PHE A 383 12.47 7.76 4.89
N PHE A 384 12.44 8.71 5.84
CA PHE A 384 11.22 9.10 6.54
C PHE A 384 10.17 9.67 5.59
N LEU A 385 10.55 10.62 4.73
CA LEU A 385 9.65 11.22 3.74
C LEU A 385 9.15 10.20 2.73
N LYS A 386 10.01 9.26 2.33
CA LYS A 386 9.67 8.18 1.42
C LYS A 386 8.72 7.16 2.07
N ALA A 387 8.86 6.89 3.38
CA ALA A 387 7.97 6.00 4.12
C ALA A 387 6.53 6.52 4.17
N ILE A 388 6.34 7.84 4.31
CA ILE A 388 5.00 8.46 4.32
C ILE A 388 4.50 8.88 2.94
N ASN A 389 5.25 8.56 1.88
CA ASN A 389 4.91 8.83 0.48
C ASN A 389 4.58 10.32 0.19
N THR A 390 5.45 11.23 0.66
CA THR A 390 5.30 12.67 0.39
C THR A 390 5.63 12.99 -1.06
N VAL A 391 4.89 13.95 -1.65
CA VAL A 391 5.05 14.34 -3.06
C VAL A 391 6.25 15.28 -3.26
N ARG A 392 6.59 16.10 -2.24
CA ARG A 392 7.62 17.15 -2.33
C ARG A 392 8.84 16.83 -1.47
N ILE A 393 9.47 15.67 -1.72
CA ILE A 393 10.63 15.21 -0.93
C ILE A 393 11.78 16.23 -1.01
N ASN A 394 12.13 16.70 -2.20
CA ASN A 394 13.27 17.62 -2.38
C ASN A 394 13.08 18.93 -1.62
N ALA A 395 11.88 19.53 -1.67
CA ALA A 395 11.60 20.77 -0.95
C ALA A 395 11.69 20.57 0.59
N CYS A 396 11.29 19.42 1.10
CA CYS A 396 11.46 19.11 2.53
C CYS A 396 12.94 18.91 2.88
N LEU A 397 13.73 18.25 2.05
CA LEU A 397 15.15 18.04 2.28
C LEU A 397 15.93 19.37 2.28
N THR A 398 15.63 20.28 1.33
CA THR A 398 16.26 21.61 1.35
C THR A 398 15.92 22.41 2.60
N LEU A 399 14.66 22.35 3.08
CA LEU A 399 14.25 23.03 4.30
C LEU A 399 14.98 22.47 5.52
N ILE A 400 15.13 21.15 5.63
CA ILE A 400 15.86 20.46 6.70
C ILE A 400 17.35 20.87 6.69
N SER A 401 17.97 20.93 5.51
CA SER A 401 19.34 21.38 5.35
C SER A 401 19.53 22.83 5.83
N ILE A 402 18.58 23.72 5.49
CA ILE A 402 18.62 25.12 5.95
C ILE A 402 18.50 25.22 7.47
N ILE A 403 17.53 24.50 8.07
CA ILE A 403 17.34 24.50 9.54
C ILE A 403 18.60 24.00 10.23
N TYR A 404 19.17 22.89 9.78
CA TYR A 404 20.41 22.35 10.32
C TYR A 404 21.56 23.35 10.25
N SER A 405 21.79 23.93 9.06
CA SER A 405 22.88 24.89 8.85
C SER A 405 22.76 26.14 9.73
N LEU A 406 21.55 26.69 9.85
CA LEU A 406 21.29 27.85 10.70
C LEU A 406 21.56 27.54 12.19
N LEU A 407 21.04 26.42 12.68
CA LEU A 407 21.20 26.04 14.09
C LEU A 407 22.63 25.63 14.43
N PHE A 408 23.31 24.93 13.52
CA PHE A 408 24.71 24.59 13.67
C PHE A 408 25.57 25.83 13.72
N SER A 409 25.40 26.78 12.81
CA SER A 409 26.14 28.05 12.80
C SER A 409 25.85 28.89 14.05
N PHE A 410 24.55 29.03 14.41
CA PHE A 410 24.16 29.79 15.60
C PHE A 410 24.78 29.19 16.88
N SER A 411 24.68 27.87 17.05
CA SER A 411 25.25 27.18 18.21
C SER A 411 26.78 27.29 18.24
N PHE A 412 27.43 27.20 17.09
CA PHE A 412 28.87 27.34 16.96
C PHE A 412 29.35 28.76 17.38
N PHE A 413 28.71 29.82 16.84
CA PHE A 413 29.04 31.19 17.24
C PHE A 413 28.73 31.47 18.71
N SER A 414 27.63 30.90 19.23
CA SER A 414 27.35 31.02 20.67
C SER A 414 28.38 30.30 21.51
N ALA A 415 28.87 29.16 21.09
CA ALA A 415 29.93 28.41 21.77
C ALA A 415 31.26 29.21 21.81
N ILE A 416 31.64 29.84 20.70
CA ILE A 416 32.83 30.69 20.62
C ILE A 416 32.70 31.92 21.52
N ASN A 417 31.54 32.58 21.56
CA ASN A 417 31.34 33.75 22.41
C ASN A 417 31.30 33.41 23.91
N PHE A 418 31.02 32.16 24.25
CA PHE A 418 31.04 31.69 25.64
C PHE A 418 32.44 31.32 26.12
N LEU A 419 33.31 30.91 25.22
CA LEU A 419 34.73 30.62 25.49
C LEU A 419 35.56 31.86 25.51
#